data_e2b4bf42e2f22681a23e4f1aff237d3d
#
_entry.id   e2b4bf42e2f22681a23e4f1aff237d3d
#
_cell.length_a   1.000
_cell.length_b   1.000
_cell.length_c   1.000
_cell.angle_alpha   90.00
_cell.angle_beta   90.00
_cell.angle_gamma   90.00
#
_symmetry.space_group_name_H-M   'P 1'
#
loop_
_entity.id
_entity.type
_entity.pdbx_description
1 polymer ?
#
loop_
_entity_poly.entity_id
_entity_poly.type
_entity_poly.pdbx_seq_one_letter_code
_entity_poly.pdbx_strand_id
1 'polypeptide(L)'
;MDEWLDIYDEHQRPTGRLRRRGDPIEPGERYLVVTVFVRDSGGRFLTTRRSPQKAYYPGCWEVTSGTAQAKEDGSAAAVRELAEETGLAPGPAAFHYLGRLEHPTDGQGGIFILDHFLVQLPSAAPAIRMQPEEVADWRWRTPDEVEQLCR
;
A
#
# COMPACT_ATOMS: atom_id res chain seq x y z
N MET A 1 11.28 12.42 10.63
CA MET A 1 10.04 12.65 11.42
C MET A 1 9.50 11.30 11.83
N ASP A 2 9.13 11.14 13.08
CA ASP A 2 8.60 9.87 13.59
C ASP A 2 7.17 9.66 13.09
N GLU A 3 6.93 8.52 12.49
CA GLU A 3 5.59 8.10 12.09
C GLU A 3 4.99 7.22 13.19
N TRP A 4 3.74 7.45 13.49
CA TRP A 4 2.98 6.69 14.47
C TRP A 4 1.85 5.94 13.79
N LEU A 5 1.57 4.74 14.27
CA LEU A 5 0.55 3.84 13.78
C LEU A 5 -0.52 3.66 14.84
N ASP A 6 -1.78 3.67 14.42
CA ASP A 6 -2.87 3.20 15.27
C ASP A 6 -2.79 1.68 15.40
N ILE A 7 -2.99 1.19 16.62
CA ILE A 7 -3.14 -0.23 16.91
C ILE A 7 -4.62 -0.57 16.99
N TYR A 8 -5.00 -1.60 16.26
CA TYR A 8 -6.38 -2.09 16.14
C TYR A 8 -6.57 -3.37 16.97
N ASP A 9 -7.79 -3.57 17.43
CA ASP A 9 -8.19 -4.77 18.18
C ASP A 9 -8.58 -5.94 17.23
N GLU A 10 -9.01 -7.05 17.83
CA GLU A 10 -9.47 -8.24 17.11
C GLU A 10 -10.75 -8.01 16.29
N HIS A 11 -11.47 -6.93 16.55
CA HIS A 11 -12.65 -6.50 15.79
C HIS A 11 -12.32 -5.41 14.77
N GLN A 12 -11.02 -5.18 14.51
CA GLN A 12 -10.51 -4.18 13.56
C GLN A 12 -10.92 -2.75 13.91
N ARG A 13 -11.01 -2.44 15.18
CA ARG A 13 -11.31 -1.10 15.70
C ARG A 13 -10.06 -0.48 16.34
N PRO A 14 -9.83 0.83 16.17
CA PRO A 14 -8.71 1.51 16.83
C PRO A 14 -8.83 1.36 18.37
N THR A 15 -7.73 0.98 19.00
CA THR A 15 -7.67 0.81 20.47
C THR A 15 -7.37 2.10 21.22
N GLY A 16 -6.93 3.15 20.51
CA GLY A 16 -6.36 4.35 21.12
C GLY A 16 -4.86 4.23 21.46
N ARG A 17 -4.28 3.03 21.32
CA ARG A 17 -2.84 2.83 21.48
C ARG A 17 -2.12 3.14 20.18
N LEU A 18 -0.89 3.66 20.31
CA LEU A 18 -0.03 3.98 19.18
C LEU A 18 1.26 3.17 19.27
N ARG A 19 1.81 2.83 18.10
CA ARG A 19 3.17 2.34 17.92
C ARG A 19 3.95 3.29 17.02
N ARG A 20 5.21 3.50 17.34
CA ARG A 20 6.12 4.17 16.42
C ARG A 20 6.47 3.20 15.30
N ARG A 21 6.51 3.68 14.07
CA ARG A 21 6.92 2.86 12.92
C ARG A 21 8.35 2.37 13.11
N GLY A 22 8.56 1.06 12.95
CA GLY A 22 9.84 0.40 13.18
C GLY A 22 10.01 -0.22 14.57
N ASP A 23 9.17 0.15 15.53
CA ASP A 23 9.15 -0.54 16.82
C ASP A 23 8.52 -1.94 16.69
N PRO A 24 8.92 -2.90 17.53
CA PRO A 24 8.33 -4.22 17.52
C PRO A 24 6.81 -4.19 17.70
N ILE A 25 6.11 -4.94 16.88
CA ILE A 25 4.67 -5.18 17.01
C ILE A 25 4.48 -6.41 17.90
N GLU A 26 3.63 -6.28 18.92
CA GLU A 26 3.36 -7.39 19.82
C GLU A 26 2.42 -8.42 19.18
N PRO A 27 2.50 -9.70 19.62
CA PRO A 27 1.61 -10.73 19.13
C PRO A 27 0.14 -10.33 19.26
N GLY A 28 -0.62 -10.48 18.16
CA GLY A 28 -2.03 -10.12 18.12
C GLY A 28 -2.34 -8.65 17.86
N GLU A 29 -1.36 -7.77 17.92
CA GLU A 29 -1.56 -6.37 17.52
C GLU A 29 -1.77 -6.26 16.00
N ARG A 30 -2.70 -5.40 15.63
CA ARG A 30 -3.07 -5.13 14.23
C ARG A 30 -2.76 -3.69 13.86
N TYR A 31 -2.32 -3.49 12.63
CA TYR A 31 -2.19 -2.15 12.05
C TYR A 31 -2.62 -2.14 10.59
N LEU A 32 -3.02 -0.96 10.11
CA LEU A 32 -3.65 -0.81 8.82
C LEU A 32 -2.61 -0.57 7.72
N VAL A 33 -2.70 -1.36 6.68
CA VAL A 33 -1.94 -1.22 5.44
C VAL A 33 -2.91 -1.07 4.29
N VAL A 34 -2.59 -0.23 3.33
CA VAL A 34 -3.40 -0.05 2.12
C VAL A 34 -2.67 -0.58 0.90
N THR A 35 -3.44 -1.08 -0.04
CA THR A 35 -2.95 -1.53 -1.34
C THR A 35 -3.78 -0.86 -2.42
N VAL A 36 -3.13 -0.24 -3.39
CA VAL A 36 -3.81 0.50 -4.46
C VAL A 36 -3.45 -0.12 -5.81
N PHE A 37 -4.44 -0.73 -6.44
CA PHE A 37 -4.36 -1.21 -7.81
C PHE A 37 -4.71 -0.06 -8.75
N VAL A 38 -3.78 0.35 -9.57
CA VAL A 38 -3.99 1.42 -10.56
C VAL A 38 -4.08 0.79 -11.93
N ARG A 39 -5.21 0.95 -12.59
CA ARG A 39 -5.45 0.44 -13.94
C ARG A 39 -5.56 1.59 -14.93
N ASP A 40 -4.83 1.51 -16.02
CA ASP A 40 -4.92 2.49 -17.11
C ASP A 40 -6.12 2.23 -18.03
N SER A 41 -6.34 3.11 -19.01
CA SER A 41 -7.44 2.96 -19.97
C SER A 41 -7.28 1.75 -20.90
N GLY A 42 -6.09 1.20 -21.03
CA GLY A 42 -5.79 -0.02 -21.79
C GLY A 42 -5.92 -1.31 -20.99
N GLY A 43 -6.32 -1.23 -19.72
CA GLY A 43 -6.46 -2.40 -18.85
C GLY A 43 -5.17 -2.90 -18.23
N ARG A 44 -4.09 -2.13 -18.30
CA ARG A 44 -2.81 -2.47 -17.67
C ARG A 44 -2.73 -1.93 -16.25
N PHE A 45 -2.06 -2.66 -15.38
CA PHE A 45 -1.84 -2.30 -13.99
C PHE A 45 -0.45 -1.71 -13.78
N LEU A 46 -0.40 -0.67 -12.95
CA LEU A 46 0.87 -0.12 -12.48
C LEU A 46 1.49 -1.06 -11.46
N THR A 47 2.73 -1.47 -11.72
CA THR A 47 3.57 -2.17 -10.76
C THR A 47 4.79 -1.33 -10.45
N THR A 48 5.19 -1.35 -9.18
CA THR A 48 6.38 -0.63 -8.70
C THR A 48 7.36 -1.62 -8.11
N ARG A 49 8.64 -1.34 -8.26
CA ARG A 49 9.70 -2.13 -7.66
C ARG A 49 10.18 -1.44 -6.40
N ARG A 50 10.11 -2.14 -5.28
CA ARG A 50 10.55 -1.62 -3.99
C ARG A 50 12.03 -1.28 -4.04
N SER A 51 12.40 -0.15 -3.42
CA SER A 51 13.81 0.23 -3.26
C SER A 51 14.61 -0.91 -2.60
N PRO A 52 15.84 -1.18 -3.05
CA PRO A 52 16.70 -2.16 -2.40
C PRO A 52 17.08 -1.80 -0.96
N GLN A 53 16.80 -0.57 -0.54
CA GLN A 53 17.07 -0.08 0.82
C GLN A 53 15.91 -0.34 1.78
N LYS A 54 14.77 -0.87 1.28
CA LYS A 54 13.62 -1.20 2.13
C LYS A 54 13.94 -2.38 3.05
N ALA A 55 13.46 -2.30 4.30
CA ALA A 55 13.67 -3.35 5.30
C ALA A 55 12.93 -4.65 4.95
N TYR A 56 11.77 -4.55 4.32
CA TYR A 56 10.93 -5.68 3.95
C TYR A 56 10.83 -5.80 2.43
N TYR A 57 11.03 -7.02 1.92
CA TYR A 57 10.91 -7.36 0.49
C TYR A 57 11.66 -6.40 -0.45
N PRO A 58 12.96 -6.08 -0.16
CA PRO A 58 13.72 -5.18 -1.02
C PRO A 58 13.81 -5.70 -2.45
N GLY A 59 13.65 -4.81 -3.42
CA GLY A 59 13.75 -5.15 -4.83
C GLY A 59 12.58 -5.94 -5.43
N CYS A 60 11.56 -6.28 -4.64
CA CYS A 60 10.37 -6.98 -5.13
C CYS A 60 9.43 -6.05 -5.89
N TRP A 61 8.73 -6.60 -6.90
CA TRP A 61 7.66 -5.92 -7.59
C TRP A 61 6.36 -6.05 -6.81
N GLU A 62 5.63 -4.96 -6.72
CA GLU A 62 4.33 -4.89 -6.04
C GLU A 62 3.42 -3.85 -6.71
N VAL A 63 2.19 -3.76 -6.29
CA VAL A 63 1.35 -2.58 -6.53
C VAL A 63 1.62 -1.56 -5.43
N THR A 64 1.16 -0.31 -5.59
CA THR A 64 1.33 0.72 -4.55
C THR A 64 0.77 0.22 -3.22
N SER A 65 1.59 0.30 -2.18
CA SER A 65 1.26 -0.20 -0.85
C SER A 65 1.95 0.65 0.20
N GLY A 66 1.29 0.85 1.32
CA GLY A 66 1.88 1.59 2.43
C GLY A 66 1.08 1.47 3.72
N THR A 67 1.71 1.82 4.82
CA THR A 67 1.11 1.75 6.15
C THR A 67 0.35 3.05 6.45
N ALA A 68 -0.89 2.92 6.92
CA ALA A 68 -1.65 4.07 7.38
C ALA A 68 -1.00 4.69 8.62
N GLN A 69 -0.93 6.01 8.66
CA GLN A 69 -0.47 6.75 9.83
C GLN A 69 -1.58 6.84 10.87
N ALA A 70 -1.21 7.16 12.11
CA ALA A 70 -2.17 7.38 13.18
C ALA A 70 -3.22 8.43 12.77
N LYS A 71 -4.48 8.14 13.04
CA LYS A 71 -5.66 8.94 12.68
C LYS A 71 -6.01 8.97 11.18
N GLU A 72 -5.28 8.23 10.34
CA GLU A 72 -5.68 8.00 8.95
C GLU A 72 -6.62 6.80 8.86
N ASP A 73 -7.67 6.91 8.08
CA ASP A 73 -8.41 5.74 7.59
C ASP A 73 -7.77 5.18 6.31
N GLY A 74 -8.28 4.05 5.83
CA GLY A 74 -7.75 3.43 4.61
C GLY A 74 -7.83 4.31 3.39
N SER A 75 -8.92 5.08 3.23
CA SER A 75 -9.10 5.98 2.07
C SER A 75 -8.07 7.11 2.07
N ALA A 76 -7.85 7.75 3.21
CA ALA A 76 -6.86 8.82 3.34
C ALA A 76 -5.43 8.30 3.10
N ALA A 77 -5.11 7.13 3.68
CA ALA A 77 -3.82 6.48 3.48
C ALA A 77 -3.59 6.11 2.01
N ALA A 78 -4.60 5.57 1.31
CA ALA A 78 -4.50 5.21 -0.10
C ALA A 78 -4.21 6.42 -1.00
N VAL A 79 -4.89 7.54 -0.76
CA VAL A 79 -4.66 8.78 -1.50
C VAL A 79 -3.24 9.29 -1.29
N ARG A 80 -2.78 9.33 -0.05
CA ARG A 80 -1.43 9.79 0.31
C ARG A 80 -0.35 8.89 -0.28
N GLU A 81 -0.44 7.59 -0.07
CA GLU A 81 0.58 6.63 -0.55
C GLU A 81 0.71 6.65 -2.09
N LEU A 82 -0.41 6.70 -2.80
CA LEU A 82 -0.37 6.77 -4.26
C LEU A 82 0.35 8.04 -4.75
N ALA A 83 0.06 9.17 -4.14
CA ALA A 83 0.71 10.44 -4.48
C ALA A 83 2.21 10.42 -4.16
N GLU A 84 2.58 9.91 -2.99
CA GLU A 84 3.98 9.84 -2.55
C GLU A 84 4.82 8.90 -3.42
N GLU A 85 4.32 7.69 -3.70
CA GLU A 85 5.09 6.68 -4.43
C GLU A 85 5.12 6.91 -5.94
N THR A 86 4.07 7.49 -6.52
CA THR A 86 3.90 7.54 -7.98
C THR A 86 3.67 8.92 -8.56
N GLY A 87 3.37 9.91 -7.73
CA GLY A 87 2.97 11.24 -8.16
C GLY A 87 1.54 11.33 -8.70
N LEU A 88 0.78 10.24 -8.70
CA LEU A 88 -0.60 10.23 -9.17
C LEU A 88 -1.55 10.76 -8.10
N ALA A 89 -2.36 11.76 -8.44
CA ALA A 89 -3.32 12.38 -7.55
C ALA A 89 -4.68 12.56 -8.26
N PRO A 90 -5.38 11.44 -8.58
CA PRO A 90 -6.62 11.52 -9.36
C PRO A 90 -7.83 12.05 -8.58
N GLY A 91 -7.68 12.31 -7.29
CA GLY A 91 -8.75 12.72 -6.38
C GLY A 91 -9.40 11.56 -5.65
N PRO A 92 -9.96 11.80 -4.43
CA PRO A 92 -10.51 10.73 -3.58
C PRO A 92 -11.64 9.92 -4.24
N ALA A 93 -12.46 10.58 -5.08
CA ALA A 93 -13.58 9.93 -5.78
C ALA A 93 -13.14 8.86 -6.80
N ALA A 94 -11.88 8.88 -7.23
CA ALA A 94 -11.33 7.87 -8.15
C ALA A 94 -10.97 6.54 -7.48
N PHE A 95 -10.95 6.49 -6.15
CA PHE A 95 -10.59 5.31 -5.35
C PHE A 95 -11.85 4.48 -5.07
N HIS A 96 -11.88 3.26 -5.61
CA HIS A 96 -12.96 2.30 -5.39
C HIS A 96 -12.50 1.26 -4.37
N TYR A 97 -13.18 1.19 -3.25
CA TYR A 97 -12.89 0.22 -2.20
C TYR A 97 -13.24 -1.19 -2.63
N LEU A 98 -12.29 -2.11 -2.57
CA LEU A 98 -12.46 -3.49 -3.00
C LEU A 98 -12.74 -4.45 -1.84
N GLY A 99 -12.34 -4.11 -0.63
CA GLY A 99 -12.53 -4.95 0.53
C GLY A 99 -11.33 -4.97 1.47
N ARG A 100 -11.49 -5.70 2.58
CA ARG A 100 -10.51 -5.80 3.66
C ARG A 100 -10.17 -7.25 3.94
N LEU A 101 -8.88 -7.53 4.13
CA LEU A 101 -8.36 -8.83 4.55
C LEU A 101 -7.44 -8.65 5.74
N GLU A 102 -7.25 -9.70 6.52
CA GLU A 102 -6.18 -9.78 7.52
C GLU A 102 -5.09 -10.74 7.01
N HIS A 103 -3.84 -10.39 7.27
CA HIS A 103 -2.69 -11.20 6.92
C HIS A 103 -1.66 -11.17 8.05
N PRO A 104 -1.16 -12.32 8.52
CA PRO A 104 -0.08 -12.34 9.51
C PRO A 104 1.17 -11.66 8.96
N THR A 105 1.86 -10.92 9.82
CA THR A 105 3.19 -10.41 9.47
C THR A 105 4.21 -11.54 9.52
N ASP A 106 5.14 -11.55 8.58
CA ASP A 106 6.19 -12.57 8.56
C ASP A 106 7.09 -12.47 9.80
N GLY A 107 6.96 -13.43 10.71
CA GLY A 107 7.88 -13.67 11.82
C GLY A 107 7.82 -12.68 12.99
N GLN A 108 6.91 -11.71 13.01
CA GLN A 108 6.86 -10.69 14.07
C GLN A 108 5.63 -10.77 14.98
N GLY A 109 4.71 -11.68 14.71
CA GLY A 109 3.51 -11.89 15.53
C GLY A 109 2.40 -10.85 15.38
N GLY A 110 2.62 -9.79 14.61
CA GLY A 110 1.60 -8.81 14.29
C GLY A 110 0.69 -9.26 13.14
N ILE A 111 -0.37 -8.49 12.91
CA ILE A 111 -1.34 -8.75 11.85
C ILE A 111 -1.53 -7.48 11.04
N PHE A 112 -1.42 -7.59 9.71
CA PHE A 112 -1.84 -6.53 8.80
C PHE A 112 -3.35 -6.58 8.59
N ILE A 113 -4.00 -5.43 8.75
CA ILE A 113 -5.32 -5.19 8.17
C ILE A 113 -5.04 -4.57 6.80
N LEU A 114 -5.47 -5.24 5.73
CA LEU A 114 -5.21 -4.80 4.35
C LEU A 114 -6.49 -4.26 3.73
N ASP A 115 -6.53 -2.96 3.50
CA ASP A 115 -7.59 -2.32 2.71
C ASP A 115 -7.13 -2.21 1.25
N HIS A 116 -7.92 -2.78 0.34
CA HIS A 116 -7.64 -2.78 -1.09
C HIS A 116 -8.50 -1.78 -1.83
N PHE A 117 -7.87 -1.02 -2.72
CA PHE A 117 -8.52 -0.01 -3.57
C PHE A 117 -8.16 -0.21 -5.04
N LEU A 118 -9.08 0.13 -5.92
CA LEU A 118 -8.85 0.22 -7.36
C LEU A 118 -8.98 1.68 -7.80
N VAL A 119 -8.01 2.14 -8.57
CA VAL A 119 -8.07 3.43 -9.28
C VAL A 119 -8.08 3.16 -10.77
N GLN A 120 -9.14 3.60 -11.47
CA GLN A 120 -9.23 3.54 -12.92
C GLN A 120 -8.82 4.90 -13.49
N LEU A 121 -7.73 4.93 -14.25
CA LEU A 121 -7.27 6.16 -14.91
C LEU A 121 -7.93 6.34 -16.27
N PRO A 122 -8.17 7.59 -16.69
CA PRO A 122 -8.80 7.91 -17.98
C PRO A 122 -7.84 7.79 -19.17
N SER A 123 -6.53 7.76 -18.92
CA SER A 123 -5.48 7.72 -19.95
C SER A 123 -4.68 6.43 -19.93
N ALA A 124 -4.01 6.13 -21.05
CA ALA A 124 -3.12 4.99 -21.14
C ALA A 124 -1.74 5.34 -20.60
N ALA A 125 -1.18 4.45 -19.76
CA ALA A 125 0.21 4.45 -19.28
C ALA A 125 0.77 5.87 -18.98
N PRO A 126 0.13 6.68 -18.11
CA PRO A 126 0.65 8.00 -17.79
C PRO A 126 2.04 7.91 -17.14
N ALA A 127 2.81 8.99 -17.25
CA ALA A 127 4.14 9.08 -16.65
C ALA A 127 4.05 9.07 -15.11
N ILE A 128 4.98 8.38 -14.48
CA ILE A 128 5.07 8.21 -13.04
C ILE A 128 6.25 9.04 -12.51
N ARG A 129 6.03 9.71 -11.39
CA ARG A 129 7.09 10.41 -10.64
C ARG A 129 7.40 9.61 -9.37
N MET A 130 8.44 8.79 -9.42
CA MET A 130 8.87 7.98 -8.30
C MET A 130 9.53 8.79 -7.19
N GLN A 131 9.37 8.33 -5.95
CA GLN A 131 10.26 8.66 -4.85
C GLN A 131 11.38 7.62 -4.78
N PRO A 132 12.65 7.97 -5.04
CA PRO A 132 13.75 6.99 -5.14
C PRO A 132 13.97 6.17 -3.86
N GLU A 133 13.65 6.74 -2.70
CA GLU A 133 13.77 6.08 -1.39
C GLU A 133 12.77 4.94 -1.24
N GLU A 134 11.62 5.04 -1.90
CA GLU A 134 10.52 4.09 -1.81
C GLU A 134 10.49 3.14 -3.00
N VAL A 135 10.66 3.68 -4.21
CA VAL A 135 10.44 2.99 -5.47
C VAL A 135 11.68 3.11 -6.38
N ALA A 136 12.23 1.98 -6.80
CA ALA A 136 13.41 1.91 -7.67
C ALA A 136 13.06 1.89 -9.16
N ASP A 137 11.88 1.37 -9.53
CA ASP A 137 11.43 1.23 -10.92
C ASP A 137 9.91 1.10 -10.95
N TRP A 138 9.31 1.28 -12.13
CA TRP A 138 7.88 1.10 -12.34
C TRP A 138 7.60 0.58 -13.75
N ARG A 139 6.52 -0.21 -13.90
CA ARG A 139 6.06 -0.72 -15.19
C ARG A 139 4.55 -0.87 -15.23
N TRP A 140 3.97 -0.59 -16.38
CA TRP A 140 2.61 -0.97 -16.71
C TRP A 140 2.61 -2.40 -17.24
N ARG A 141 1.80 -3.27 -16.64
CA ARG A 141 1.74 -4.69 -16.93
C ARG A 141 0.32 -5.13 -17.25
N THR A 142 0.20 -6.08 -18.18
CA THR A 142 -1.08 -6.75 -18.42
C THR A 142 -1.47 -7.57 -17.19
N PRO A 143 -2.76 -7.94 -17.03
CA PRO A 143 -3.18 -8.83 -15.93
C PRO A 143 -2.38 -10.14 -15.88
N ASP A 144 -2.10 -10.75 -17.02
CA ASP A 144 -1.32 -11.99 -17.10
C ASP A 144 0.12 -11.79 -16.59
N GLU A 145 0.75 -10.68 -16.95
CA GLU A 145 2.10 -10.32 -16.46
C GLU A 145 2.11 -10.08 -14.95
N VAL A 146 1.05 -9.47 -14.40
CA VAL A 146 0.91 -9.29 -12.94
C VAL A 146 0.75 -10.63 -12.26
N GLU A 147 -0.07 -11.53 -12.79
CA GLU A 147 -0.24 -12.87 -12.25
C GLU A 147 1.09 -13.65 -12.20
N GLN A 148 1.93 -13.49 -13.21
CA GLN A 148 3.26 -14.13 -13.25
C GLN A 148 4.21 -13.64 -12.16
N LEU A 149 4.04 -12.40 -11.67
CA LEU A 149 4.86 -11.89 -10.57
C LEU A 149 4.56 -12.56 -9.23
N CYS A 150 3.36 -13.13 -9.09
CA CYS A 150 2.89 -13.77 -7.85
C CYS A 150 3.33 -15.25 -7.75
N ARG A 151 4.03 -15.77 -8.75
CA ARG A 151 4.51 -17.17 -8.83
C ARG A 151 6.06 -17.26 -8.63
#